data_593785e2b86773ca05fe68db4f50b283
#
_entry.id   593785e2b86773ca05fe68db4f50b283
#
_cell.length_a   1.000
_cell.length_b   1.000
_cell.length_c   1.000
_cell.angle_alpha   90.00
_cell.angle_beta   90.00
_cell.angle_gamma   90.00
#
_symmetry.space_group_name_H-M   'P 1'
#
loop_
_entity.id
_entity.type
_entity.pdbx_description
1 polymer ?
#
loop_
_entity_poly.entity_id
_entity_poly.type
_entity_poly.pdbx_seq_one_letter_code
_entity_poly.pdbx_strand_id
1 'polypeptide(L)'
;MAYIHTFDKLKYEINLSGNNINEIFDYYKLTENEENLLFTNKYCYNIYSQFIYKYFSYKNNIQLDIVNYMDKAEEPRDISDIDANDYILNIDNISIYIFRNIKDYPFPIDKQYNNYNEKCIKLIKKVLSNMNKRSKIGEYFDLNDESLSIINDNNIKLFHNDDMTRFNFDCDYPKNRGLIKFTHKHLFATINDINHINFIISNNQPNDKDDLKEDMENIINIINRFSREIKFAFDDKFGFLTTCPKFMGNGIKISADLKLRSLNEEFLNKYIEDKDMTWSLIDTNKDKIIVRFENKSSYGQSETEFLCNWLFYINELVNNN
;
A
#
# COMPACT_ATOMS: atom_id res chain seq x y z
N MET A 1 25.39 -3.23 2.84
CA MET A 1 24.79 -4.08 3.88
C MET A 1 23.28 -3.93 3.77
N ALA A 2 22.55 -5.01 3.70
CA ALA A 2 21.09 -4.95 3.68
C ALA A 2 20.60 -5.29 5.10
N TYR A 3 19.57 -4.59 5.56
CA TYR A 3 19.00 -4.76 6.88
C TYR A 3 17.53 -5.08 6.76
N ILE A 4 17.05 -5.98 7.63
CA ILE A 4 15.64 -6.17 7.91
C ILE A 4 15.35 -5.44 9.21
N HIS A 5 14.31 -4.62 9.22
CA HIS A 5 13.86 -3.92 10.39
C HIS A 5 12.44 -4.35 10.73
N THR A 6 12.19 -4.56 12.01
CA THR A 6 10.85 -4.84 12.53
C THR A 6 10.40 -3.71 13.43
N PHE A 7 9.14 -3.33 13.33
CA PHE A 7 8.59 -2.23 14.10
C PHE A 7 8.21 -2.61 15.52
N ASP A 8 8.03 -3.86 15.87
CA ASP A 8 7.59 -4.19 17.21
C ASP A 8 8.65 -4.80 18.09
N LYS A 9 8.84 -4.17 19.25
CA LYS A 9 9.54 -4.65 20.44
C LYS A 9 11.00 -5.10 20.30
N LEU A 10 11.51 -5.22 19.08
CA LEU A 10 12.90 -5.58 18.86
C LEU A 10 13.76 -4.35 18.67
N LYS A 11 14.52 -4.07 19.65
CA LYS A 11 15.62 -3.13 19.65
C LYS A 11 16.83 -3.61 18.82
N TYR A 12 16.64 -4.50 17.85
CA TYR A 12 17.74 -5.13 17.15
C TYR A 12 17.68 -4.87 15.66
N GLU A 13 18.69 -4.21 15.13
CA GLU A 13 19.06 -4.30 13.74
C GLU A 13 19.54 -5.73 13.47
N ILE A 14 18.80 -6.51 12.73
CA ILE A 14 19.24 -7.84 12.34
C ILE A 14 20.16 -7.67 11.13
N ASN A 15 21.45 -7.72 11.38
CA ASN A 15 22.44 -7.75 10.32
C ASN A 15 22.51 -9.18 9.75
N LEU A 16 21.85 -9.40 8.59
CA LEU A 16 21.78 -10.71 7.97
C LEU A 16 23.01 -11.05 7.11
N SER A 17 24.08 -10.28 7.19
CA SER A 17 25.33 -10.57 6.47
C SER A 17 26.11 -11.75 7.07
N GLY A 18 25.44 -12.76 7.59
CA GLY A 18 26.20 -13.93 8.04
C GLY A 18 25.50 -15.02 8.82
N ASN A 19 24.27 -14.88 9.29
CA ASN A 19 23.69 -15.92 10.14
C ASN A 19 22.19 -16.18 9.96
N ASN A 20 21.91 -17.42 9.89
CA ASN A 20 20.77 -18.21 10.30
C ASN A 20 19.38 -17.62 10.01
N ILE A 21 19.01 -17.62 8.73
CA ILE A 21 17.65 -17.35 8.26
C ILE A 21 16.60 -18.13 9.08
N ASN A 22 16.91 -19.31 9.57
CA ASN A 22 16.00 -20.11 10.37
C ASN A 22 15.74 -19.50 11.76
N GLU A 23 16.74 -18.92 12.43
CA GLU A 23 16.55 -18.21 13.71
C GLU A 23 15.65 -16.98 13.54
N ILE A 24 15.81 -16.26 12.43
CA ILE A 24 14.97 -15.12 12.12
C ILE A 24 13.55 -15.59 11.84
N PHE A 25 13.39 -16.65 11.06
CA PHE A 25 12.09 -17.24 10.77
C PHE A 25 11.40 -17.76 12.02
N ASP A 26 12.13 -18.49 12.88
CA ASP A 26 11.59 -19.01 14.14
C ASP A 26 11.21 -17.88 15.09
N TYR A 27 11.98 -16.80 15.09
CA TYR A 27 11.65 -15.60 15.85
C TYR A 27 10.32 -14.99 15.36
N TYR A 28 10.16 -14.76 14.05
CA TYR A 28 8.92 -14.22 13.45
C TYR A 28 7.72 -15.15 13.62
N LYS A 29 7.94 -16.46 13.63
CA LYS A 29 6.93 -17.46 13.90
C LYS A 29 6.40 -17.38 15.33
N LEU A 30 7.28 -17.04 16.30
CA LEU A 30 6.94 -16.96 17.71
C LEU A 30 6.24 -15.62 18.07
N THR A 31 6.42 -14.57 17.28
CA THR A 31 5.84 -13.25 17.51
C THR A 31 4.61 -13.01 16.61
N GLU A 32 3.62 -13.87 16.64
CA GLU A 32 2.45 -13.92 15.73
C GLU A 32 1.65 -12.61 15.55
N ASN A 33 1.89 -11.62 16.37
CA ASN A 33 1.13 -10.39 16.39
C ASN A 33 1.95 -9.22 15.88
N GLU A 34 1.80 -8.75 14.67
CA GLU A 34 2.06 -7.34 14.37
C GLU A 34 3.29 -6.94 13.58
N GLU A 35 3.85 -7.72 12.67
CA GLU A 35 5.11 -7.21 12.20
C GLU A 35 5.08 -6.62 10.82
N ASN A 36 5.32 -5.33 10.78
CA ASN A 36 5.71 -4.65 9.56
C ASN A 36 7.21 -4.88 9.34
N LEU A 37 7.52 -5.91 8.57
CA LEU A 37 8.85 -6.10 8.03
C LEU A 37 9.14 -4.97 7.05
N LEU A 38 10.30 -4.30 7.16
CA LEU A 38 10.69 -3.23 6.27
C LEU A 38 12.03 -3.52 5.61
N PHE A 39 12.10 -3.28 4.31
CA PHE A 39 13.30 -3.35 3.50
C PHE A 39 13.80 -1.95 3.13
N THR A 40 15.11 -1.74 3.24
CA THR A 40 15.74 -0.44 2.94
C THR A 40 16.03 -0.25 1.46
N ASN A 41 16.10 -1.33 0.69
CA ASN A 41 16.38 -1.26 -0.75
C ASN A 41 15.94 -2.54 -1.48
N LYS A 42 15.94 -2.50 -2.81
CA LYS A 42 15.54 -3.63 -3.66
C LYS A 42 16.42 -4.89 -3.50
N TYR A 43 17.67 -4.75 -3.09
CA TYR A 43 18.57 -5.89 -2.93
C TYR A 43 18.17 -6.81 -1.76
N CYS A 44 17.42 -6.28 -0.79
CA CYS A 44 16.86 -7.08 0.29
C CYS A 44 16.02 -8.24 -0.23
N TYR A 45 15.27 -8.03 -1.31
CA TYR A 45 14.45 -9.07 -1.93
C TYR A 45 15.25 -10.25 -2.46
N ASN A 46 16.41 -9.99 -3.07
CA ASN A 46 17.29 -11.05 -3.54
C ASN A 46 18.03 -11.75 -2.39
N ILE A 47 18.57 -10.98 -1.45
CA ILE A 47 19.35 -11.50 -0.33
C ILE A 47 18.48 -12.35 0.59
N TYR A 48 17.24 -11.91 0.83
CA TYR A 48 16.32 -12.55 1.76
C TYR A 48 15.21 -13.34 1.08
N SER A 49 15.38 -13.69 -0.19
CA SER A 49 14.35 -14.41 -0.97
C SER A 49 13.84 -15.67 -0.27
N GLN A 50 14.72 -16.50 0.27
CA GLN A 50 14.33 -17.72 0.99
C GLN A 50 13.51 -17.41 2.26
N PHE A 51 13.85 -16.33 2.97
CA PHE A 51 13.07 -15.88 4.12
C PHE A 51 11.69 -15.39 3.69
N ILE A 52 11.61 -14.60 2.62
CA ILE A 52 10.35 -14.10 2.06
C ILE A 52 9.46 -15.28 1.67
N TYR A 53 9.98 -16.28 0.96
CA TYR A 53 9.23 -17.49 0.61
C TYR A 53 8.65 -18.22 1.82
N LYS A 54 9.49 -18.45 2.85
CA LYS A 54 9.03 -19.11 4.07
C LYS A 54 8.01 -18.27 4.83
N TYR A 55 8.25 -16.96 4.96
CA TYR A 55 7.36 -16.06 5.67
C TYR A 55 5.97 -16.01 5.04
N PHE A 56 5.89 -15.82 3.73
CA PHE A 56 4.61 -15.75 3.02
C PHE A 56 3.91 -17.12 2.94
N SER A 57 4.65 -18.20 2.73
CA SER A 57 4.07 -19.55 2.77
C SER A 57 3.48 -19.88 4.13
N TYR A 58 4.13 -19.45 5.21
CA TYR A 58 3.65 -19.68 6.57
C TYR A 58 2.48 -18.78 6.96
N LYS A 59 2.59 -17.47 6.71
CA LYS A 59 1.58 -16.48 7.15
C LYS A 59 0.33 -16.47 6.27
N ASN A 60 0.48 -16.64 4.97
CA ASN A 60 -0.59 -16.41 3.99
C ASN A 60 -0.95 -17.65 3.19
N ASN A 61 -0.31 -18.77 3.47
CA ASN A 61 -0.49 -20.03 2.69
C ASN A 61 -0.27 -19.85 1.17
N ILE A 62 0.57 -18.87 0.78
CA ILE A 62 0.84 -18.49 -0.60
C ILE A 62 2.05 -19.29 -1.10
N GLN A 63 1.88 -20.04 -2.20
CA GLN A 63 2.99 -20.66 -2.92
C GLN A 63 3.61 -19.65 -3.88
N LEU A 64 4.65 -18.96 -3.43
CA LEU A 64 5.33 -17.88 -4.21
C LEU A 64 5.97 -18.36 -5.52
N ASP A 65 6.26 -19.66 -5.64
CA ASP A 65 6.96 -20.22 -6.83
C ASP A 65 6.10 -20.29 -8.11
N ILE A 66 4.79 -20.00 -8.02
CA ILE A 66 3.83 -20.20 -9.11
C ILE A 66 3.54 -18.90 -9.88
N VAL A 67 3.85 -17.75 -9.31
CA VAL A 67 3.45 -16.47 -9.91
C VAL A 67 4.59 -15.86 -10.72
N ASN A 68 4.36 -15.71 -12.01
CA ASN A 68 5.21 -14.92 -12.90
C ASN A 68 4.52 -13.57 -13.17
N TYR A 69 4.99 -12.53 -12.51
CA TYR A 69 4.42 -11.19 -12.68
C TYR A 69 4.69 -10.56 -14.04
N MET A 70 5.68 -11.06 -14.82
CA MET A 70 5.92 -10.57 -16.17
C MET A 70 4.68 -10.78 -17.06
N ASP A 71 4.07 -11.95 -16.98
CA ASP A 71 2.87 -12.27 -17.77
C ASP A 71 1.68 -11.42 -17.36
N LYS A 72 1.67 -10.94 -16.11
CA LYS A 72 0.58 -10.09 -15.54
C LYS A 72 0.82 -8.59 -15.72
N ALA A 73 2.08 -8.16 -15.82
CA ALA A 73 2.43 -6.74 -16.00
C ALA A 73 2.18 -6.21 -17.41
N GLU A 74 2.11 -7.09 -18.41
CA GLU A 74 1.88 -6.76 -19.82
C GLU A 74 0.38 -6.72 -20.18
N GLU A 75 -0.51 -7.24 -19.32
CA GLU A 75 -1.95 -7.15 -19.55
C GLU A 75 -2.41 -5.67 -19.54
N PRO A 76 -3.27 -5.29 -20.50
CA PRO A 76 -3.88 -3.97 -20.47
C PRO A 76 -4.58 -3.77 -19.13
N ARG A 77 -4.24 -2.70 -18.43
CA ARG A 77 -4.86 -2.34 -17.15
C ARG A 77 -6.25 -1.76 -17.43
N ASP A 78 -7.15 -2.63 -17.87
CA ASP A 78 -8.55 -2.27 -18.14
C ASP A 78 -9.37 -2.63 -16.88
N ILE A 79 -9.94 -1.62 -16.27
CA ILE A 79 -10.87 -1.76 -15.14
C ILE A 79 -12.31 -1.56 -15.55
N SER A 80 -12.59 -1.50 -16.87
CA SER A 80 -13.96 -1.36 -17.40
C SER A 80 -14.87 -2.51 -16.97
N ASP A 81 -14.29 -3.69 -16.69
CA ASP A 81 -15.00 -4.88 -16.24
C ASP A 81 -15.38 -4.85 -14.75
N ILE A 82 -14.92 -3.83 -13.99
CA ILE A 82 -15.35 -3.66 -12.61
C ILE A 82 -16.80 -3.20 -12.60
N ASP A 83 -17.71 -4.12 -12.36
CA ASP A 83 -19.11 -3.78 -12.10
C ASP A 83 -19.27 -3.30 -10.65
N ALA A 84 -19.03 -2.00 -10.44
CA ALA A 84 -19.15 -1.37 -9.13
C ALA A 84 -20.63 -1.08 -8.74
N ASN A 85 -21.59 -1.55 -9.51
CA ASN A 85 -22.97 -1.03 -9.47
C ASN A 85 -23.76 -1.27 -8.19
N ASP A 86 -23.42 -2.28 -7.37
CA ASP A 86 -24.25 -2.64 -6.21
C ASP A 86 -23.63 -2.37 -4.83
N TYR A 87 -22.40 -1.83 -4.74
CA TYR A 87 -21.52 -2.01 -3.58
C TYR A 87 -21.41 -0.83 -2.62
N ILE A 88 -21.64 0.38 -3.09
CA ILE A 88 -21.17 1.61 -2.42
C ILE A 88 -22.06 2.08 -1.27
N LEU A 89 -23.33 1.71 -1.25
CA LEU A 89 -24.31 2.25 -0.28
C LEU A 89 -23.99 2.00 1.20
N ASN A 90 -23.12 1.01 1.49
CA ASN A 90 -22.76 0.64 2.86
C ASN A 90 -21.31 0.95 3.21
N ILE A 91 -20.54 1.56 2.31
CA ILE A 91 -19.17 1.98 2.58
C ILE A 91 -19.22 3.36 3.27
N ASP A 92 -18.66 3.44 4.47
CA ASP A 92 -18.53 4.69 5.22
C ASP A 92 -17.26 5.44 4.81
N ASN A 93 -16.18 4.70 4.57
CA ASN A 93 -14.90 5.24 4.12
C ASN A 93 -14.13 4.18 3.34
N ILE A 94 -13.40 4.57 2.31
CA ILE A 94 -12.48 3.71 1.58
C ILE A 94 -11.16 4.43 1.32
N SER A 95 -10.06 3.71 1.55
CA SER A 95 -8.72 4.17 1.23
C SER A 95 -7.98 3.09 0.48
N ILE A 96 -7.46 3.41 -0.70
CA ILE A 96 -6.64 2.53 -1.53
C ILE A 96 -5.29 3.18 -1.71
N TYR A 97 -4.22 2.48 -1.32
CA TYR A 97 -2.83 2.90 -1.49
C TYR A 97 -2.17 2.00 -2.52
N ILE A 98 -1.50 2.60 -3.50
CA ILE A 98 -0.71 1.89 -4.50
C ILE A 98 0.74 2.34 -4.36
N PHE A 99 1.57 1.45 -3.81
CA PHE A 99 2.94 1.71 -3.43
C PHE A 99 3.90 1.52 -4.60
N ARG A 100 4.78 2.50 -4.84
CA ARG A 100 5.80 2.44 -5.88
C ARG A 100 7.12 2.97 -5.38
N ASN A 101 8.17 2.17 -5.55
CA ASN A 101 9.53 2.63 -5.39
C ASN A 101 10.19 2.85 -6.76
N ILE A 102 11.08 3.85 -6.84
CA ILE A 102 11.79 4.18 -8.08
C ILE A 102 12.92 3.17 -8.26
N LYS A 103 13.03 2.61 -9.48
CA LYS A 103 14.12 1.70 -9.84
C LYS A 103 15.45 2.41 -9.65
N ASP A 104 16.43 1.75 -9.08
CA ASP A 104 17.79 2.26 -8.89
C ASP A 104 17.96 3.35 -7.82
N TYR A 105 16.89 3.66 -7.06
CA TYR A 105 16.98 4.46 -5.84
C TYR A 105 16.90 3.53 -4.62
N PRO A 106 17.66 3.80 -3.54
CA PRO A 106 17.40 3.18 -2.24
C PRO A 106 16.03 3.63 -1.74
N PHE A 107 15.35 2.79 -0.98
CA PHE A 107 14.02 3.14 -0.47
C PHE A 107 14.10 4.32 0.53
N PRO A 108 13.03 5.11 0.71
CA PRO A 108 13.08 6.35 1.48
C PRO A 108 13.59 6.22 2.90
N ILE A 109 13.47 5.04 3.49
CA ILE A 109 13.92 4.72 4.86
C ILE A 109 15.40 4.32 4.95
N ASP A 110 16.14 4.27 3.84
CA ASP A 110 17.57 3.92 3.86
C ASP A 110 18.43 5.12 4.29
N LYS A 111 18.88 5.08 5.52
CA LYS A 111 19.66 6.15 6.16
C LYS A 111 20.97 6.49 5.44
N GLN A 112 21.56 5.54 4.73
CA GLN A 112 22.85 5.74 4.07
C GLN A 112 22.75 6.67 2.86
N TYR A 113 21.52 6.96 2.43
CA TYR A 113 21.25 7.63 1.16
C TYR A 113 20.25 8.80 1.27
N ASN A 114 20.27 9.55 2.36
CA ASN A 114 19.32 10.67 2.61
C ASN A 114 19.24 11.69 1.47
N ASN A 115 20.33 11.90 0.71
CA ASN A 115 20.34 12.78 -0.45
C ASN A 115 19.48 12.26 -1.63
N TYR A 116 19.10 10.97 -1.62
CA TYR A 116 18.22 10.41 -2.65
C TYR A 116 16.77 10.86 -2.47
N ASN A 117 16.32 11.13 -1.25
CA ASN A 117 14.99 11.68 -1.02
C ASN A 117 14.82 13.05 -1.70
N GLU A 118 15.84 13.91 -1.62
CA GLU A 118 15.84 15.18 -2.35
C GLU A 118 15.85 14.99 -3.88
N LYS A 119 16.65 14.04 -4.38
CA LYS A 119 16.67 13.72 -5.81
C LYS A 119 15.33 13.16 -6.29
N CYS A 120 14.69 12.33 -5.48
CA CYS A 120 13.36 11.79 -5.74
C CYS A 120 12.33 12.92 -5.91
N ILE A 121 12.27 13.88 -4.99
CA ILE A 121 11.37 15.03 -5.09
C ILE A 121 11.63 15.85 -6.36
N LYS A 122 12.90 16.15 -6.68
CA LYS A 122 13.24 16.89 -7.89
C LYS A 122 12.76 16.17 -9.15
N LEU A 123 12.93 14.84 -9.20
CA LEU A 123 12.45 14.02 -10.31
C LEU A 123 10.93 14.06 -10.42
N ILE A 124 10.22 13.84 -9.32
CA ILE A 124 8.75 13.82 -9.28
C ILE A 124 8.17 15.19 -9.65
N LYS A 125 8.71 16.29 -9.11
CA LYS A 125 8.31 17.65 -9.48
C LYS A 125 8.50 17.92 -10.97
N LYS A 126 9.61 17.44 -11.56
CA LYS A 126 9.87 17.55 -13.01
C LYS A 126 8.83 16.78 -13.81
N VAL A 127 8.55 15.53 -13.44
CA VAL A 127 7.56 14.68 -14.13
C VAL A 127 6.18 15.31 -14.05
N LEU A 128 5.73 15.70 -12.86
CA LEU A 128 4.45 16.39 -12.68
C LEU A 128 4.34 17.66 -13.51
N SER A 129 5.41 18.48 -13.54
CA SER A 129 5.46 19.69 -14.38
C SER A 129 5.31 19.36 -15.87
N ASN A 130 5.98 18.29 -16.36
CA ASN A 130 5.85 17.87 -17.76
C ASN A 130 4.43 17.40 -18.09
N MET A 131 3.80 16.67 -17.17
CA MET A 131 2.43 16.22 -17.32
C MET A 131 1.45 17.39 -17.32
N ASN A 132 1.64 18.37 -16.43
CA ASN A 132 0.81 19.56 -16.31
C ASN A 132 0.90 20.49 -17.55
N LYS A 133 2.01 20.47 -18.31
CA LYS A 133 2.10 21.20 -19.59
C LYS A 133 1.11 20.71 -20.65
N ARG A 134 0.70 19.44 -20.57
CA ARG A 134 -0.26 18.84 -21.52
C ARG A 134 -1.70 18.97 -21.04
N SER A 135 -1.91 18.71 -19.77
CA SER A 135 -3.19 18.89 -19.06
C SER A 135 -2.88 19.01 -17.57
N LYS A 136 -3.50 19.99 -16.89
CA LYS A 136 -3.32 20.12 -15.43
C LYS A 136 -3.84 18.86 -14.77
N ILE A 137 -2.97 18.09 -14.11
CA ILE A 137 -3.32 16.84 -13.44
C ILE A 137 -3.23 16.94 -11.92
N GLY A 138 -2.45 17.87 -11.39
CA GLY A 138 -2.29 18.02 -9.95
C GLY A 138 -1.27 19.09 -9.56
N GLU A 139 -1.15 19.29 -8.26
CA GLU A 139 -0.26 20.25 -7.64
C GLU A 139 0.55 19.58 -6.53
N TYR A 140 1.81 19.95 -6.43
CA TYR A 140 2.74 19.42 -5.42
C TYR A 140 2.88 20.42 -4.27
N PHE A 141 2.81 19.90 -3.06
CA PHE A 141 3.05 20.62 -1.80
C PHE A 141 4.22 19.95 -1.07
N ASP A 142 5.16 20.75 -0.55
CA ASP A 142 6.11 20.23 0.44
C ASP A 142 5.36 19.91 1.74
N LEU A 143 5.85 18.93 2.52
CA LEU A 143 5.18 18.55 3.75
C LEU A 143 5.34 19.66 4.81
N ASN A 144 4.25 20.35 5.09
CA ASN A 144 4.11 21.48 6.01
C ASN A 144 2.69 21.52 6.58
N ASP A 145 2.37 22.53 7.38
CA ASP A 145 1.05 22.64 8.03
C ASP A 145 -0.11 22.68 7.02
N GLU A 146 0.08 23.31 5.86
CA GLU A 146 -0.94 23.37 4.81
C GLU A 146 -1.21 21.98 4.23
N SER A 147 -0.18 21.25 3.85
CA SER A 147 -0.32 19.88 3.32
C SER A 147 -0.81 18.91 4.37
N LEU A 148 -0.42 19.07 5.65
CA LEU A 148 -0.93 18.27 6.77
C LEU A 148 -2.43 18.51 6.99
N SER A 149 -2.92 19.75 6.82
CA SER A 149 -4.37 20.02 6.85
C SER A 149 -5.08 19.24 5.73
N ILE A 150 -4.57 19.29 4.49
CA ILE A 150 -5.15 18.53 3.38
C ILE A 150 -5.17 17.02 3.68
N ILE A 151 -4.08 16.50 4.25
CA ILE A 151 -3.95 15.09 4.63
C ILE A 151 -5.02 14.70 5.66
N ASN A 152 -5.18 15.51 6.72
CA ASN A 152 -6.14 15.27 7.79
C ASN A 152 -7.58 15.39 7.29
N ASP A 153 -7.90 16.42 6.50
CA ASP A 153 -9.24 16.67 5.97
C ASP A 153 -9.73 15.54 5.04
N ASN A 154 -8.79 14.81 4.44
CA ASN A 154 -9.08 13.70 3.54
C ASN A 154 -8.79 12.32 4.16
N ASN A 155 -8.56 12.23 5.47
CA ASN A 155 -8.24 10.98 6.18
C ASN A 155 -7.09 10.17 5.55
N ILE A 156 -6.11 10.85 4.95
CA ILE A 156 -4.95 10.21 4.38
C ILE A 156 -4.02 9.77 5.51
N LYS A 157 -3.72 8.48 5.57
CA LYS A 157 -2.78 7.95 6.55
C LYS A 157 -1.35 8.09 6.03
N LEU A 158 -0.53 8.85 6.75
CA LEU A 158 0.92 8.75 6.61
C LEU A 158 1.41 7.50 7.33
N PHE A 159 2.37 6.82 6.74
CA PHE A 159 3.02 5.65 7.36
C PHE A 159 4.17 6.04 8.29
N HIS A 160 4.50 7.34 8.30
CA HIS A 160 5.37 7.89 9.32
C HIS A 160 4.70 7.78 10.69
N ASN A 161 5.42 7.26 11.67
CA ASN A 161 4.97 7.10 13.05
C ASN A 161 6.12 7.29 14.03
N ASP A 162 5.82 7.31 15.32
CA ASP A 162 6.80 7.48 16.39
C ASP A 162 7.91 6.40 16.37
N ASP A 163 7.61 5.20 15.89
CA ASP A 163 8.59 4.14 15.76
C ASP A 163 9.60 4.43 14.64
N MET A 164 9.18 5.03 13.52
CA MET A 164 10.10 5.48 12.48
C MET A 164 11.08 6.53 13.03
N THR A 165 10.57 7.50 13.77
CA THR A 165 11.39 8.51 14.46
C THR A 165 12.32 7.85 15.48
N ARG A 166 11.80 6.95 16.30
CA ARG A 166 12.56 6.24 17.32
C ARG A 166 13.72 5.43 16.75
N PHE A 167 13.51 4.80 15.59
CA PHE A 167 14.56 4.06 14.89
C PHE A 167 15.38 4.93 13.93
N ASN A 168 15.07 6.23 13.88
CA ASN A 168 15.77 7.20 13.06
C ASN A 168 15.73 6.85 11.55
N PHE A 169 14.60 6.30 11.07
CA PHE A 169 14.38 6.03 9.65
C PHE A 169 13.98 7.27 8.86
N ASP A 170 13.66 8.32 9.55
CA ASP A 170 13.15 9.57 9.03
C ASP A 170 13.95 10.78 9.53
N CYS A 171 15.25 10.60 9.70
CA CYS A 171 16.13 11.62 10.26
C CYS A 171 16.04 13.00 9.59
N ASP A 172 15.47 13.09 8.39
CA ASP A 172 15.20 14.33 7.67
C ASP A 172 13.71 14.75 7.67
N TYR A 173 12.84 14.05 8.43
CA TYR A 173 11.42 14.40 8.50
C TYR A 173 11.20 15.78 9.17
N PRO A 174 10.29 16.63 8.66
CA PRO A 174 9.41 16.45 7.48
C PRO A 174 10.08 16.86 6.15
N LYS A 175 11.36 17.21 6.18
CA LYS A 175 12.10 17.64 5.00
C LYS A 175 12.17 16.52 3.96
N ASN A 176 12.18 16.90 2.68
CA ASN A 176 12.20 15.96 1.57
C ASN A 176 10.99 15.00 1.54
N ARG A 177 9.86 15.45 2.05
CA ARG A 177 8.55 14.79 1.98
C ARG A 177 7.57 15.73 1.27
N GLY A 178 6.52 15.15 0.71
CA GLY A 178 5.52 15.96 0.04
C GLY A 178 4.20 15.26 -0.22
N LEU A 179 3.25 16.06 -0.66
CA LEU A 179 1.92 15.65 -1.09
C LEU A 179 1.70 16.12 -2.52
N ILE A 180 1.14 15.25 -3.37
CA ILE A 180 0.50 15.67 -4.61
C ILE A 180 -1.00 15.57 -4.38
N LYS A 181 -1.72 16.67 -4.64
CA LYS A 181 -3.17 16.70 -4.78
C LYS A 181 -3.50 16.71 -6.26
N PHE A 182 -4.14 15.66 -6.73
CA PHE A 182 -4.57 15.60 -8.12
C PHE A 182 -5.82 16.45 -8.36
N THR A 183 -6.15 16.71 -9.62
CA THR A 183 -7.36 17.45 -10.00
C THR A 183 -8.65 16.71 -9.71
N HIS A 184 -8.61 15.38 -9.69
CA HIS A 184 -9.70 14.54 -9.22
C HIS A 184 -9.76 14.60 -7.70
N LYS A 185 -10.97 14.77 -7.18
CA LYS A 185 -11.23 15.15 -5.79
C LYS A 185 -10.63 14.21 -4.75
N HIS A 186 -10.69 12.91 -5.00
CA HIS A 186 -10.31 11.89 -4.03
C HIS A 186 -8.91 11.31 -4.26
N LEU A 187 -8.16 11.87 -5.23
CA LEU A 187 -6.87 11.34 -5.64
C LEU A 187 -5.71 12.16 -5.11
N PHE A 188 -4.77 11.48 -4.49
CA PHE A 188 -3.58 12.06 -3.88
C PHE A 188 -2.35 11.19 -4.12
N ALA A 189 -1.17 11.71 -3.83
CA ALA A 189 0.01 10.88 -3.63
C ALA A 189 0.91 11.48 -2.54
N THR A 190 1.37 10.66 -1.59
CA THR A 190 2.44 11.03 -0.67
C THR A 190 3.79 10.66 -1.25
N ILE A 191 4.78 11.52 -1.02
CA ILE A 191 6.12 11.39 -1.59
C ILE A 191 7.13 11.21 -0.47
N ASN A 192 8.00 10.19 -0.63
CA ASN A 192 9.01 9.80 0.34
C ASN A 192 8.46 9.57 1.76
N ASP A 193 7.24 9.06 1.85
CA ASP A 193 6.72 8.54 3.09
C ASP A 193 7.41 7.19 3.39
N ILE A 194 6.72 6.05 3.31
CA ILE A 194 7.34 4.73 3.43
C ILE A 194 7.93 4.24 2.10
N ASN A 195 7.30 4.60 0.99
CA ASN A 195 7.81 4.39 -0.37
C ASN A 195 8.05 5.73 -1.05
N HIS A 196 8.71 5.72 -2.22
CA HIS A 196 8.95 6.96 -2.96
C HIS A 196 7.66 7.64 -3.41
N ILE A 197 6.66 6.87 -3.81
CA ILE A 197 5.33 7.36 -4.18
C ILE A 197 4.30 6.39 -3.62
N ASN A 198 3.37 6.89 -2.84
CA ASN A 198 2.15 6.19 -2.48
C ASN A 198 1.01 6.91 -3.19
N PHE A 199 0.51 6.36 -4.30
CA PHE A 199 -0.71 6.85 -4.93
C PHE A 199 -1.92 6.46 -4.08
N ILE A 200 -2.87 7.37 -3.91
CA ILE A 200 -3.93 7.23 -2.91
C ILE A 200 -5.27 7.59 -3.51
N ILE A 201 -6.25 6.70 -3.33
CA ILE A 201 -7.66 7.05 -3.37
C ILE A 201 -8.11 7.17 -1.91
N SER A 202 -8.68 8.31 -1.53
CA SER A 202 -9.29 8.48 -0.21
C SER A 202 -10.65 9.13 -0.37
N ASN A 203 -11.69 8.34 -0.17
CA ASN A 203 -13.07 8.77 -0.32
C ASN A 203 -13.83 8.54 0.99
N ASN A 204 -14.16 9.64 1.65
CA ASN A 204 -14.96 9.66 2.87
C ASN A 204 -16.42 9.78 2.49
N GLN A 205 -17.20 8.72 2.69
CA GLN A 205 -18.60 8.64 2.29
C GLN A 205 -18.78 8.67 0.75
N PRO A 206 -18.38 7.63 0.04
CA PRO A 206 -18.68 7.51 -1.38
C PRO A 206 -20.20 7.51 -1.56
N ASN A 207 -20.72 8.64 -2.04
CA ASN A 207 -22.16 8.83 -2.19
C ASN A 207 -22.68 8.34 -3.55
N ASP A 208 -21.78 8.18 -4.50
CA ASP A 208 -22.09 7.77 -5.87
C ASP A 208 -21.23 6.58 -6.29
N LYS A 209 -21.86 5.63 -6.96
CA LYS A 209 -21.26 4.40 -7.47
C LYS A 209 -20.20 4.67 -8.53
N ASP A 210 -20.47 5.66 -9.36
CA ASP A 210 -19.61 6.03 -10.46
C ASP A 210 -18.31 6.69 -9.97
N ASP A 211 -18.34 7.36 -8.81
CA ASP A 211 -17.18 8.07 -8.23
C ASP A 211 -16.01 7.10 -7.95
N LEU A 212 -16.25 5.95 -7.33
CA LEU A 212 -15.16 5.03 -6.97
C LEU A 212 -14.52 4.36 -8.18
N LYS A 213 -15.35 3.97 -9.16
CA LYS A 213 -14.86 3.40 -10.42
C LYS A 213 -14.05 4.44 -11.18
N GLU A 214 -14.57 5.66 -11.30
CA GLU A 214 -13.86 6.77 -11.92
C GLU A 214 -12.55 7.09 -11.22
N ASP A 215 -12.53 7.11 -9.88
CA ASP A 215 -11.31 7.32 -9.09
C ASP A 215 -10.27 6.22 -9.37
N MET A 216 -10.68 4.94 -9.46
CA MET A 216 -9.78 3.83 -9.80
C MET A 216 -9.24 3.96 -11.23
N GLU A 217 -10.07 4.28 -12.21
CA GLU A 217 -9.63 4.51 -13.58
C GLU A 217 -8.64 5.66 -13.67
N ASN A 218 -8.94 6.75 -13.02
CA ASN A 218 -8.10 7.94 -13.02
C ASN A 218 -6.76 7.69 -12.32
N ILE A 219 -6.72 7.00 -11.18
CA ILE A 219 -5.45 6.71 -10.48
C ILE A 219 -4.57 5.78 -11.32
N ILE A 220 -5.12 4.74 -11.95
CA ILE A 220 -4.39 3.86 -12.85
C ILE A 220 -3.86 4.63 -14.05
N ASN A 221 -4.66 5.50 -14.65
CA ASN A 221 -4.21 6.38 -15.74
C ASN A 221 -3.07 7.31 -15.32
N ILE A 222 -3.13 7.86 -14.11
CA ILE A 222 -2.06 8.68 -13.53
C ILE A 222 -0.80 7.85 -13.35
N ILE A 223 -0.88 6.65 -12.75
CA ILE A 223 0.25 5.74 -12.56
C ILE A 223 0.88 5.37 -13.89
N ASN A 224 0.08 5.06 -14.91
CA ASN A 224 0.55 4.75 -16.27
C ASN A 224 1.29 5.93 -16.90
N ARG A 225 0.85 7.16 -16.66
CA ARG A 225 1.56 8.37 -17.12
C ARG A 225 2.90 8.54 -16.41
N PHE A 226 2.95 8.32 -15.08
CA PHE A 226 4.20 8.33 -14.32
C PHE A 226 5.16 7.24 -14.79
N SER A 227 4.68 6.03 -15.08
CA SER A 227 5.50 4.88 -15.54
C SER A 227 6.22 5.13 -16.87
N ARG A 228 5.71 6.05 -17.69
CA ARG A 228 6.38 6.47 -18.95
C ARG A 228 7.63 7.32 -18.71
N GLU A 229 7.65 8.04 -17.60
CA GLU A 229 8.73 8.98 -17.25
C GLU A 229 9.66 8.41 -16.15
N ILE A 230 9.15 7.54 -15.28
CA ILE A 230 9.85 6.95 -14.14
C ILE A 230 9.71 5.42 -14.21
N LYS A 231 10.85 4.73 -14.17
CA LYS A 231 10.81 3.26 -14.01
C LYS A 231 10.67 2.91 -12.54
N PHE A 232 9.69 2.09 -12.21
CA PHE A 232 9.49 1.57 -10.88
C PHE A 232 10.33 0.33 -10.60
N ALA A 233 10.65 0.08 -9.34
CA ALA A 233 11.35 -1.12 -8.89
C ALA A 233 10.40 -2.31 -9.00
N PHE A 234 10.75 -3.24 -9.87
CA PHE A 234 9.96 -4.41 -10.22
C PHE A 234 10.88 -5.63 -10.36
N ASP A 235 10.40 -6.77 -9.97
CA ASP A 235 11.06 -8.07 -10.07
C ASP A 235 10.06 -9.10 -10.61
N ASP A 236 10.52 -10.00 -11.47
CA ASP A 236 9.65 -10.95 -12.16
C ASP A 236 8.94 -11.91 -11.19
N LYS A 237 9.57 -12.22 -10.06
CA LYS A 237 9.03 -13.11 -9.03
C LYS A 237 8.23 -12.39 -7.96
N PHE A 238 8.69 -11.20 -7.58
CA PHE A 238 8.14 -10.45 -6.45
C PHE A 238 7.19 -9.32 -6.86
N GLY A 239 7.08 -9.03 -8.17
CA GLY A 239 6.29 -7.91 -8.66
C GLY A 239 6.87 -6.56 -8.28
N PHE A 240 6.05 -5.57 -7.95
CA PHE A 240 6.52 -4.28 -7.48
C PHE A 240 7.16 -4.40 -6.10
N LEU A 241 8.40 -3.92 -5.99
CA LEU A 241 9.19 -3.99 -4.76
C LEU A 241 8.85 -2.81 -3.86
N THR A 242 8.19 -3.10 -2.76
CA THR A 242 7.76 -2.12 -1.77
C THR A 242 8.70 -2.13 -0.56
N THR A 243 8.67 -1.06 0.23
CA THR A 243 9.43 -0.99 1.48
C THR A 243 8.94 -2.02 2.50
N CYS A 244 7.62 -2.26 2.55
CA CYS A 244 7.03 -3.34 3.35
C CYS A 244 6.73 -4.53 2.43
N PRO A 245 7.45 -5.66 2.52
CA PRO A 245 7.25 -6.82 1.64
C PRO A 245 5.84 -7.40 1.68
N LYS A 246 5.08 -7.15 2.72
CA LYS A 246 3.66 -7.50 2.83
C LYS A 246 2.84 -7.01 1.62
N PHE A 247 3.25 -5.89 1.04
CA PHE A 247 2.59 -5.28 -0.11
C PHE A 247 3.40 -5.42 -1.41
N MET A 248 4.40 -6.33 -1.47
CA MET A 248 5.02 -6.68 -2.75
C MET A 248 4.00 -7.34 -3.69
N GLY A 249 4.28 -7.40 -4.95
CA GLY A 249 3.36 -7.92 -5.96
C GLY A 249 2.69 -6.79 -6.71
N ASN A 250 1.39 -6.59 -6.56
CA ASN A 250 0.71 -5.45 -7.15
C ASN A 250 0.93 -4.13 -6.38
N GLY A 251 1.42 -4.19 -5.15
CA GLY A 251 1.73 -3.02 -4.34
C GLY A 251 0.50 -2.31 -3.77
N ILE A 252 -0.62 -3.00 -3.58
CA ILE A 252 -1.88 -2.39 -3.16
C ILE A 252 -2.18 -2.69 -1.70
N LYS A 253 -2.56 -1.66 -0.96
CA LYS A 253 -3.23 -1.75 0.34
C LYS A 253 -4.61 -1.14 0.23
N ILE A 254 -5.64 -1.90 0.61
CA ILE A 254 -7.02 -1.42 0.70
C ILE A 254 -7.47 -1.47 2.15
N SER A 255 -8.20 -0.42 2.55
CA SER A 255 -8.92 -0.35 3.83
C SER A 255 -10.30 0.23 3.56
N ALA A 256 -11.36 -0.48 3.95
CA ALA A 256 -12.73 0.01 3.84
C ALA A 256 -13.48 -0.16 5.15
N ASP A 257 -14.17 0.89 5.55
CA ASP A 257 -15.06 0.91 6.69
C ASP A 257 -16.50 0.67 6.21
N LEU A 258 -17.11 -0.43 6.64
CA LEU A 258 -18.44 -0.83 6.23
C LEU A 258 -19.46 -0.63 7.35
N LYS A 259 -20.63 -0.13 6.98
CA LYS A 259 -21.82 -0.08 7.85
C LYS A 259 -22.51 -1.42 7.80
N LEU A 260 -22.48 -2.16 8.91
CA LEU A 260 -23.16 -3.43 9.04
C LEU A 260 -24.47 -3.26 9.84
N ARG A 261 -25.47 -4.09 9.52
CA ARG A 261 -26.74 -4.13 10.26
C ARG A 261 -26.61 -4.84 11.59
N SER A 262 -25.76 -5.86 11.63
CA SER A 262 -25.47 -6.65 12.82
C SER A 262 -24.01 -7.08 12.86
N LEU A 263 -23.45 -7.29 14.05
CA LEU A 263 -22.10 -7.84 14.20
C LEU A 263 -22.22 -9.34 14.48
N ASN A 264 -21.80 -10.16 13.52
CA ASN A 264 -21.65 -11.59 13.69
C ASN A 264 -20.18 -11.97 13.48
N GLU A 265 -19.42 -12.01 14.57
CA GLU A 265 -17.97 -12.28 14.52
C GLU A 265 -17.66 -13.67 13.96
N GLU A 266 -18.46 -14.68 14.28
CA GLU A 266 -18.26 -16.03 13.76
C GLU A 266 -18.41 -16.07 12.22
N PHE A 267 -19.45 -15.42 11.71
CA PHE A 267 -19.65 -15.26 10.28
C PHE A 267 -18.49 -14.50 9.63
N LEU A 268 -18.06 -13.36 10.20
CA LEU A 268 -16.97 -12.55 9.65
C LEU A 268 -15.67 -13.32 9.64
N ASN A 269 -15.31 -14.02 10.72
CA ASN A 269 -14.09 -14.83 10.79
C ASN A 269 -14.09 -15.94 9.75
N LYS A 270 -15.19 -16.65 9.60
CA LYS A 270 -15.35 -17.68 8.57
C LYS A 270 -15.31 -17.10 7.17
N TYR A 271 -15.91 -15.93 6.96
CA TYR A 271 -15.97 -15.27 5.66
C TYR A 271 -14.58 -14.88 5.15
N ILE A 272 -13.71 -14.36 6.03
CA ILE A 272 -12.37 -13.87 5.64
C ILE A 272 -11.29 -14.96 5.62
N GLU A 273 -11.59 -16.18 6.06
CA GLU A 273 -10.60 -17.26 6.29
C GLU A 273 -9.76 -17.56 5.05
N ASP A 274 -10.39 -17.55 3.87
CA ASP A 274 -9.78 -17.87 2.57
C ASP A 274 -9.57 -16.65 1.65
N LYS A 275 -9.86 -15.43 2.11
CA LYS A 275 -9.88 -14.22 1.28
C LYS A 275 -8.70 -13.26 1.48
N ASP A 276 -7.68 -13.69 2.21
CA ASP A 276 -6.50 -12.86 2.55
C ASP A 276 -6.86 -11.46 3.09
N MET A 277 -7.90 -11.42 3.94
CA MET A 277 -8.43 -10.20 4.55
C MET A 277 -8.36 -10.27 6.08
N THR A 278 -8.38 -9.10 6.71
CA THR A 278 -8.60 -8.92 8.15
C THR A 278 -9.78 -8.01 8.37
N TRP A 279 -10.40 -8.12 9.55
CA TRP A 279 -11.40 -7.16 9.99
C TRP A 279 -11.11 -6.66 11.41
N SER A 280 -11.59 -5.47 11.71
CA SER A 280 -11.55 -4.88 13.05
C SER A 280 -12.78 -4.01 13.28
N LEU A 281 -13.26 -4.00 14.51
CA LEU A 281 -14.38 -3.15 14.91
C LEU A 281 -13.89 -1.72 15.12
N ILE A 282 -14.51 -0.75 14.45
CA ILE A 282 -14.17 0.67 14.56
C ILE A 282 -15.11 1.41 15.48
N ASP A 283 -16.42 1.19 15.32
CA ASP A 283 -17.43 1.87 16.13
C ASP A 283 -18.67 1.00 16.31
N THR A 284 -19.25 1.03 17.51
CA THR A 284 -20.54 0.42 17.80
C THR A 284 -21.41 1.40 18.57
N ASN A 285 -22.36 1.98 17.89
CA ASN A 285 -23.43 2.77 18.49
C ASN A 285 -24.76 2.04 18.32
N LYS A 286 -25.81 2.47 19.06
CA LYS A 286 -27.14 1.84 19.02
C LYS A 286 -27.71 1.68 17.60
N ASP A 287 -27.29 2.55 16.68
CA ASP A 287 -27.83 2.65 15.33
C ASP A 287 -26.80 2.34 14.21
N LYS A 288 -25.53 2.05 14.58
CA LYS A 288 -24.46 1.95 13.60
C LYS A 288 -23.33 1.05 14.11
N ILE A 289 -23.02 0.03 13.32
CA ILE A 289 -21.83 -0.82 13.51
C ILE A 289 -20.91 -0.56 12.33
N ILE A 290 -19.70 -0.08 12.59
CA ILE A 290 -18.68 0.14 11.58
C ILE A 290 -17.56 -0.88 11.77
N VAL A 291 -17.32 -1.63 10.74
CA VAL A 291 -16.26 -2.64 10.68
C VAL A 291 -15.30 -2.29 9.57
N ARG A 292 -14.01 -2.25 9.90
CA ARG A 292 -12.94 -2.06 8.93
C ARG A 292 -12.48 -3.39 8.38
N PHE A 293 -12.36 -3.47 7.06
CA PHE A 293 -11.73 -4.57 6.35
C PHE A 293 -10.46 -4.09 5.67
N GLU A 294 -9.39 -4.88 5.78
CA GLU A 294 -8.09 -4.61 5.15
C GLU A 294 -7.54 -5.88 4.51
N ASN A 295 -6.79 -5.75 3.39
CA ASN A 295 -6.07 -6.88 2.84
C ASN A 295 -4.82 -7.21 3.69
N LYS A 296 -4.52 -8.51 3.83
CA LYS A 296 -3.31 -8.98 4.51
C LYS A 296 -2.08 -8.86 3.64
N SER A 297 -2.21 -9.11 2.34
CA SER A 297 -1.11 -9.02 1.37
C SER A 297 -1.62 -8.50 0.03
N SER A 298 -0.71 -8.29 -0.91
CA SER A 298 -1.01 -7.89 -2.29
C SER A 298 -0.28 -8.76 -3.32
N TYR A 299 0.07 -9.99 -2.93
CA TYR A 299 0.82 -10.91 -3.77
C TYR A 299 -0.12 -11.84 -4.57
N GLY A 300 0.32 -12.25 -5.76
CA GLY A 300 -0.32 -13.34 -6.52
C GLY A 300 -1.33 -12.91 -7.58
N GLN A 301 -1.71 -11.63 -7.62
CA GLN A 301 -2.72 -11.09 -8.54
C GLN A 301 -2.20 -9.84 -9.25
N SER A 302 -2.71 -9.56 -10.45
CA SER A 302 -2.51 -8.25 -11.08
C SER A 302 -3.24 -7.15 -10.30
N GLU A 303 -2.94 -5.88 -10.57
CA GLU A 303 -3.61 -4.75 -9.93
C GLU A 303 -5.12 -4.80 -10.17
N THR A 304 -5.53 -5.04 -11.41
CA THR A 304 -6.94 -5.09 -11.80
C THR A 304 -7.68 -6.27 -11.17
N GLU A 305 -7.11 -7.49 -11.26
CA GLU A 305 -7.68 -8.68 -10.62
C GLU A 305 -7.87 -8.47 -9.11
N PHE A 306 -6.87 -7.88 -8.45
CA PHE A 306 -6.92 -7.64 -7.03
C PHE A 306 -8.03 -6.67 -6.64
N LEU A 307 -8.13 -5.54 -7.35
CA LEU A 307 -9.18 -4.54 -7.11
C LEU A 307 -10.58 -5.11 -7.38
N CYS A 308 -10.76 -5.85 -8.49
CA CYS A 308 -12.03 -6.50 -8.83
C CYS A 308 -12.44 -7.51 -7.75
N ASN A 309 -11.53 -8.42 -7.38
CA ASN A 309 -11.82 -9.45 -6.38
C ASN A 309 -12.15 -8.83 -5.02
N TRP A 310 -11.41 -7.79 -4.62
CA TRP A 310 -11.64 -7.13 -3.34
C TRP A 310 -13.00 -6.45 -3.28
N LEU A 311 -13.39 -5.73 -4.34
CA LEU A 311 -14.72 -5.13 -4.45
C LEU A 311 -15.82 -6.18 -4.45
N PHE A 312 -15.62 -7.28 -5.17
CA PHE A 312 -16.56 -8.40 -5.18
C PHE A 312 -16.78 -8.95 -3.77
N TYR A 313 -15.71 -9.18 -2.99
CA TYR A 313 -15.81 -9.68 -1.62
C TYR A 313 -16.55 -8.70 -0.69
N ILE A 314 -16.27 -7.41 -0.81
CA ILE A 314 -16.98 -6.39 -0.02
C ILE A 314 -18.47 -6.39 -0.34
N ASN A 315 -18.83 -6.51 -1.60
CA ASN A 315 -20.22 -6.59 -2.01
C ASN A 315 -20.93 -7.83 -1.45
N GLU A 316 -20.34 -8.98 -1.65
CA GLU A 316 -20.88 -10.24 -1.12
C GLU A 316 -21.13 -10.14 0.39
N LEU A 317 -20.20 -9.52 1.12
CA LEU A 317 -20.29 -9.33 2.56
C LEU A 317 -21.44 -8.40 2.96
N VAL A 318 -21.61 -7.29 2.24
CA VAL A 318 -22.69 -6.33 2.46
C VAL A 318 -24.05 -6.95 2.18
N ASN A 319 -24.18 -7.76 1.13
CA ASN A 319 -25.45 -8.39 0.75
C ASN A 319 -25.87 -9.55 1.66
N ASN A 320 -24.91 -10.17 2.35
CA ASN A 320 -25.17 -11.31 3.25
C ASN A 320 -25.31 -10.91 4.73
N ASN A 321 -25.17 -9.62 5.07
CA ASN A 321 -25.25 -9.08 6.42
C ASN A 321 -26.37 -8.03 6.54
#